data_c33fd961c307ddd448b779cce1acfc38
#
_entry.id   c33fd961c307ddd448b779cce1acfc38
#
_cell.length_a   1.000
_cell.length_b   1.000
_cell.length_c   1.000
_cell.angle_alpha   90.00
_cell.angle_beta   90.00
_cell.angle_gamma   90.00
#
_symmetry.space_group_name_H-M   'P 1'
#
loop_
_entity.id
_entity.type
_entity.pdbx_description
1 polymer ?
#
loop_
_entity_poly.entity_id
_entity_poly.type
_entity_poly.pdbx_seq_one_letter_code
_entity_poly.pdbx_strand_id
1 'polypeptide(L)'
;MTITLYALAHRLLGKIQERPGGRHHPYVQWAHELAGLGEGQPDETAWCGSSLVPLCLLLGLPIPPAPARARAWLKAGIPITLAEATRGWDLVILRRGAHSPGPEILDAPGHVTIFDRFSPDGARVYGLGGNQGNTWSVAGFSGAKILGIRRLWVED
;
A
#
# COMPACT_ATOMS: atom_id res chain seq x y z
N MET A 1 -16.46 6.62 17.42
CA MET A 1 -16.28 6.19 16.01
C MET A 1 -14.80 6.18 15.73
N THR A 2 -14.25 5.02 15.39
CA THR A 2 -12.82 4.88 15.08
C THR A 2 -12.61 5.11 13.58
N ILE A 3 -11.69 6.00 13.20
CA ILE A 3 -11.29 6.19 11.81
C ILE A 3 -10.31 5.09 11.46
N THR A 4 -10.69 4.21 10.56
CA THR A 4 -9.81 3.15 10.07
C THR A 4 -8.84 3.65 8.99
N LEU A 5 -7.78 2.87 8.73
CA LEU A 5 -6.86 3.15 7.63
C LEU A 5 -7.60 3.23 6.29
N TYR A 6 -8.51 2.30 6.02
CA TYR A 6 -9.34 2.31 4.81
C TYR A 6 -10.19 3.58 4.72
N ALA A 7 -10.88 3.95 5.80
CA ALA A 7 -11.74 5.14 5.80
C ALA A 7 -10.95 6.43 5.54
N LEU A 8 -9.77 6.57 6.15
CA LEU A 8 -8.88 7.71 5.91
C LEU A 8 -8.37 7.72 4.46
N ALA A 9 -7.87 6.59 3.99
CA ALA A 9 -7.36 6.44 2.63
C ALA A 9 -8.44 6.71 1.56
N HIS A 10 -9.68 6.31 1.81
CA HIS A 10 -10.80 6.52 0.90
C HIS A 10 -11.07 8.02 0.64
N ARG A 11 -10.74 8.90 1.60
CA ARG A 11 -10.83 10.34 1.43
C ARG A 11 -9.86 10.91 0.41
N LEU A 12 -8.81 10.14 0.07
CA LEU A 12 -7.78 10.55 -0.89
C LEU A 12 -8.09 10.14 -2.34
N LEU A 13 -9.17 9.38 -2.58
CA LEU A 13 -9.55 8.94 -3.92
C LEU A 13 -9.67 10.12 -4.88
N GLY A 14 -8.97 10.03 -6.01
CA GLY A 14 -8.96 11.05 -7.06
C GLY A 14 -8.26 12.36 -6.69
N LYS A 15 -7.65 12.46 -5.51
CA LYS A 15 -7.00 13.69 -5.04
C LYS A 15 -5.49 13.70 -5.23
N ILE A 16 -4.87 12.53 -5.35
CA ILE A 16 -3.42 12.39 -5.49
C ILE A 16 -3.14 11.69 -6.81
N GLN A 17 -2.36 12.36 -7.65
CA GLN A 17 -1.97 11.91 -8.98
C GLN A 17 -0.59 12.45 -9.32
N GLU A 18 0.23 11.66 -9.99
CA GLU A 18 1.50 12.12 -10.53
C GLU A 18 1.29 13.32 -11.45
N ARG A 19 2.17 14.31 -11.34
CA ARG A 19 2.09 15.56 -12.09
C ARG A 19 3.15 15.62 -13.18
N PRO A 20 2.79 15.96 -14.42
CA PRO A 20 3.75 16.04 -15.51
C PRO A 20 4.70 17.25 -15.37
N GLY A 21 5.83 17.20 -16.09
CA GLY A 21 6.71 18.34 -16.25
C GLY A 21 7.47 18.74 -14.99
N GLY A 22 7.84 17.79 -14.13
CA GLY A 22 8.64 18.04 -12.93
C GLY A 22 7.91 18.79 -11.81
N ARG A 23 6.59 18.86 -11.87
CA ARG A 23 5.75 19.57 -10.89
C ARG A 23 5.26 18.69 -9.75
N HIS A 24 5.88 17.66 -9.46
CA HIS A 24 5.60 16.60 -8.48
C HIS A 24 4.50 16.89 -7.45
N HIS A 25 3.69 15.89 -7.14
CA HIS A 25 2.61 16.04 -6.17
C HIS A 25 3.19 16.16 -4.73
N PRO A 26 2.85 17.22 -3.97
CA PRO A 26 3.45 17.45 -2.66
C PRO A 26 3.22 16.33 -1.65
N TYR A 27 2.07 15.67 -1.68
CA TYR A 27 1.82 14.50 -0.82
C TYR A 27 2.80 13.37 -1.12
N VAL A 28 3.07 13.08 -2.40
CA VAL A 28 3.97 11.99 -2.79
C VAL A 28 5.41 12.30 -2.38
N GLN A 29 5.87 13.53 -2.59
CA GLN A 29 7.19 13.97 -2.14
C GLN A 29 7.33 13.87 -0.62
N TRP A 30 6.35 14.37 0.12
CA TRP A 30 6.32 14.27 1.58
C TRP A 30 6.30 12.81 2.06
N ALA A 31 5.52 11.95 1.43
CA ALA A 31 5.49 10.53 1.75
C ALA A 31 6.85 9.85 1.52
N HIS A 32 7.54 10.17 0.43
CA HIS A 32 8.89 9.68 0.16
C HIS A 32 9.90 10.15 1.21
N GLU A 33 9.83 11.41 1.61
CA GLU A 33 10.69 11.95 2.67
C GLU A 33 10.47 11.21 3.99
N LEU A 34 9.22 11.04 4.41
CA LEU A 34 8.87 10.28 5.61
C LEU A 34 9.26 8.80 5.52
N ALA A 35 9.28 8.25 4.33
CA ALA A 35 9.72 6.87 4.08
C ALA A 35 11.25 6.71 4.03
N GLY A 36 12.01 7.80 4.20
CA GLY A 36 13.46 7.77 4.29
C GLY A 36 14.19 7.88 2.94
N LEU A 37 13.50 8.28 1.87
CA LEU A 37 14.13 8.47 0.56
C LEU A 37 14.80 9.85 0.38
N GLY A 38 14.67 10.74 1.37
CA GLY A 38 15.19 12.09 1.31
C GLY A 38 14.26 13.10 0.64
N GLU A 39 14.64 14.36 0.68
CA GLU A 39 13.87 15.46 0.12
C GLU A 39 13.91 15.45 -1.42
N GLY A 40 12.84 15.97 -2.04
CA GLY A 40 12.80 16.26 -3.46
C GLY A 40 12.69 15.04 -4.38
N GLN A 41 12.31 13.89 -3.86
CA GLN A 41 12.07 12.72 -4.71
C GLN A 41 10.93 13.00 -5.69
N PRO A 42 11.11 12.66 -6.98
CA PRO A 42 10.06 12.83 -7.96
C PRO A 42 8.87 11.90 -7.66
N ASP A 43 7.68 12.33 -8.05
CA ASP A 43 6.46 11.53 -7.87
C ASP A 43 6.35 10.35 -8.86
N GLU A 44 7.24 10.28 -9.86
CA GLU A 44 7.41 9.10 -10.72
C GLU A 44 8.15 7.95 -10.02
N THR A 45 8.89 8.22 -8.93
CA THR A 45 9.43 7.16 -8.09
C THR A 45 8.28 6.37 -7.48
N ALA A 46 8.34 5.04 -7.54
CA ALA A 46 7.26 4.18 -7.04
C ALA A 46 6.85 4.54 -5.61
N TRP A 47 5.61 4.93 -5.42
CA TRP A 47 5.13 5.52 -4.17
C TRP A 47 4.02 4.73 -3.45
N CYS A 48 3.75 3.49 -3.88
CA CYS A 48 2.75 2.66 -3.22
C CYS A 48 3.06 2.42 -1.72
N GLY A 49 4.30 2.06 -1.40
CA GLY A 49 4.73 1.88 -0.01
C GLY A 49 4.88 3.20 0.74
N SER A 50 5.57 4.17 0.14
CA SER A 50 5.78 5.49 0.75
C SER A 50 4.46 6.17 1.12
N SER A 51 3.44 6.06 0.27
CA SER A 51 2.14 6.72 0.45
C SER A 51 1.37 6.26 1.69
N LEU A 52 1.68 5.10 2.24
CA LEU A 52 1.07 4.59 3.47
C LEU A 52 1.67 5.23 4.73
N VAL A 53 2.91 5.71 4.65
CA VAL A 53 3.64 6.20 5.82
C VAL A 53 2.93 7.37 6.51
N PRO A 54 2.48 8.43 5.82
CA PRO A 54 1.75 9.52 6.45
C PRO A 54 0.47 9.05 7.14
N LEU A 55 -0.26 8.13 6.53
CA LEU A 55 -1.51 7.60 7.09
C LEU A 55 -1.24 6.79 8.36
N CYS A 56 -0.21 5.95 8.33
CA CYS A 56 0.18 5.16 9.50
C CYS A 56 0.67 6.06 10.66
N LEU A 57 1.43 7.10 10.36
CA LEU A 57 1.85 8.07 11.39
C LEU A 57 0.65 8.77 12.05
N LEU A 58 -0.32 9.21 11.24
CA LEU A 58 -1.53 9.88 11.75
C LEU A 58 -2.38 8.96 12.63
N LEU A 59 -2.41 7.67 12.33
CA LEU A 59 -3.23 6.68 13.04
C LEU A 59 -2.47 5.91 14.12
N GLY A 60 -1.17 6.15 14.30
CA GLY A 60 -0.35 5.41 15.26
C GLY A 60 -0.15 3.94 14.91
N LEU A 61 -0.16 3.61 13.60
CA LEU A 61 -0.01 2.24 13.11
C LEU A 61 1.47 1.85 12.92
N PRO A 62 1.81 0.56 12.98
CA PRO A 62 3.18 0.10 12.76
C PRO A 62 3.66 0.40 11.34
N ILE A 63 4.91 0.86 11.23
CA ILE A 63 5.60 1.15 9.97
C ILE A 63 6.84 0.26 9.93
N PRO A 64 7.04 -0.55 8.88
CA PRO A 64 8.21 -1.42 8.80
C PRO A 64 9.49 -0.62 8.48
N PRO A 65 10.67 -1.19 8.73
CA PRO A 65 11.91 -0.66 8.16
C PRO A 65 11.85 -0.62 6.63
N ALA A 66 12.41 0.42 6.01
CA ALA A 66 12.40 0.64 4.56
C ALA A 66 10.98 0.63 3.93
N PRO A 67 10.04 1.45 4.43
CA PRO A 67 8.62 1.39 4.04
C PRO A 67 8.36 1.86 2.61
N ALA A 68 9.33 2.50 1.94
CA ALA A 68 9.25 2.80 0.52
C ALA A 68 9.22 1.52 -0.35
N ARG A 69 9.73 0.41 0.16
CA ARG A 69 9.67 -0.90 -0.51
C ARG A 69 8.35 -1.58 -0.20
N ALA A 70 7.60 -1.93 -1.24
CA ALA A 70 6.28 -2.56 -1.06
C ALA A 70 6.34 -3.85 -0.22
N ARG A 71 7.33 -4.72 -0.47
CA ARG A 71 7.46 -5.99 0.27
C ARG A 71 7.89 -5.84 1.72
N ALA A 72 8.47 -4.71 2.12
CA ALA A 72 8.79 -4.43 3.50
C ALA A 72 7.55 -4.50 4.39
N TRP A 73 6.39 -4.18 3.86
CA TRP A 73 5.10 -4.22 4.57
C TRP A 73 4.68 -5.64 4.99
N LEU A 74 5.30 -6.70 4.43
CA LEU A 74 5.16 -8.07 4.94
C LEU A 74 5.67 -8.24 6.39
N LYS A 75 6.41 -7.26 6.92
CA LYS A 75 6.91 -7.24 8.30
C LYS A 75 6.10 -6.32 9.23
N ALA A 76 5.09 -5.61 8.70
CA ALA A 76 4.22 -4.76 9.51
C ALA A 76 3.04 -5.55 10.08
N GLY A 77 2.57 -5.17 11.28
CA GLY A 77 1.40 -5.78 11.91
C GLY A 77 1.47 -7.30 12.05
N ILE A 78 0.33 -7.95 11.98
CA ILE A 78 0.21 -9.42 12.09
C ILE A 78 -0.22 -10.04 10.75
N PRO A 79 0.27 -11.26 10.42
CA PRO A 79 -0.21 -12.00 9.26
C PRO A 79 -1.63 -12.50 9.50
N ILE A 80 -2.47 -12.42 8.47
CA ILE A 80 -3.80 -13.03 8.47
C ILE A 80 -4.00 -13.83 7.19
N THR A 81 -4.99 -14.72 7.20
CA THR A 81 -5.36 -15.51 6.02
C THR A 81 -6.20 -14.68 5.04
N LEU A 82 -6.32 -15.16 3.79
CA LEU A 82 -7.18 -14.53 2.79
C LEU A 82 -8.65 -14.47 3.25
N ALA A 83 -9.11 -15.51 3.96
CA ALA A 83 -10.50 -15.59 4.45
C ALA A 83 -10.81 -14.57 5.55
N GLU A 84 -9.79 -14.15 6.30
CA GLU A 84 -9.93 -13.16 7.38
C GLU A 84 -9.87 -11.72 6.91
N ALA A 85 -9.48 -11.48 5.65
CA ALA A 85 -9.27 -10.13 5.13
C ALA A 85 -10.56 -9.29 5.16
N THR A 86 -10.46 -8.10 5.72
CA THR A 86 -11.57 -7.16 5.83
C THR A 86 -11.13 -5.73 5.52
N ARG A 87 -12.06 -4.89 5.07
CA ARG A 87 -11.83 -3.45 5.02
C ARG A 87 -11.57 -2.92 6.43
N GLY A 88 -10.63 -2.03 6.53
CA GLY A 88 -10.33 -1.35 7.79
C GLY A 88 -8.83 -1.19 7.98
N TRP A 89 -8.16 -2.25 8.42
CA TRP A 89 -6.77 -2.20 8.84
C TRP A 89 -5.83 -3.10 8.03
N ASP A 90 -6.35 -3.77 6.99
CA ASP A 90 -5.65 -4.82 6.27
C ASP A 90 -4.95 -4.30 5.02
N LEU A 91 -3.70 -4.71 4.85
CA LEU A 91 -2.89 -4.49 3.65
C LEU A 91 -2.74 -5.78 2.85
N VAL A 92 -2.74 -5.64 1.53
CA VAL A 92 -2.38 -6.71 0.60
C VAL A 92 -1.03 -6.40 -0.01
N ILE A 93 -0.11 -7.35 0.07
CA ILE A 93 1.21 -7.26 -0.56
C ILE A 93 1.25 -8.23 -1.73
N LEU A 94 1.64 -7.72 -2.88
CA LEU A 94 1.59 -8.40 -4.17
C LEU A 94 2.98 -8.49 -4.81
N ARG A 95 3.23 -9.57 -5.54
CA ARG A 95 4.41 -9.65 -6.40
C ARG A 95 4.23 -8.84 -7.67
N ARG A 96 5.35 -8.38 -8.23
CA ARG A 96 5.43 -7.76 -9.55
C ARG A 96 6.34 -8.59 -10.46
N GLY A 97 5.95 -8.70 -11.73
CA GLY A 97 6.72 -9.43 -12.74
C GLY A 97 6.39 -10.93 -12.79
N ALA A 98 6.67 -11.55 -13.94
CA ALA A 98 6.31 -12.94 -14.23
C ALA A 98 7.14 -13.95 -13.43
N HIS A 99 8.39 -13.62 -13.10
CA HIS A 99 9.33 -14.49 -12.38
C HIS A 99 9.71 -13.92 -11.01
N SER A 100 8.76 -13.27 -10.37
CA SER A 100 8.95 -12.63 -9.07
C SER A 100 9.14 -13.69 -7.97
N PRO A 101 10.14 -13.55 -7.09
CA PRO A 101 10.38 -14.48 -5.98
C PRO A 101 9.24 -14.46 -4.95
N GLY A 102 9.27 -15.41 -4.02
CA GLY A 102 8.31 -15.53 -2.93
C GLY A 102 8.43 -14.41 -1.87
N PRO A 103 7.60 -14.49 -0.82
CA PRO A 103 7.51 -13.45 0.21
C PRO A 103 8.76 -13.31 1.09
N GLU A 104 9.65 -14.28 1.06
CA GLU A 104 10.91 -14.27 1.82
C GLU A 104 11.92 -13.24 1.29
N ILE A 105 11.79 -12.81 0.03
CA ILE A 105 12.67 -11.82 -0.60
C ILE A 105 12.01 -10.43 -0.54
N LEU A 106 12.45 -9.60 0.40
CA LEU A 106 11.82 -8.31 0.67
C LEU A 106 12.27 -7.18 -0.25
N ASP A 107 13.43 -7.28 -0.88
CA ASP A 107 13.99 -6.27 -1.78
C ASP A 107 13.59 -6.45 -3.25
N ALA A 108 12.86 -7.53 -3.57
CA ALA A 108 12.32 -7.74 -4.90
C ALA A 108 11.14 -6.78 -5.19
N PRO A 109 10.85 -6.49 -6.48
CA PRO A 109 9.70 -5.68 -6.86
C PRO A 109 8.38 -6.24 -6.34
N GLY A 110 7.51 -5.34 -5.89
CA GLY A 110 6.19 -5.67 -5.37
C GLY A 110 5.24 -4.48 -5.44
N HIS A 111 4.04 -4.69 -4.94
CA HIS A 111 3.04 -3.66 -4.75
C HIS A 111 2.37 -3.85 -3.38
N VAL A 112 2.03 -2.77 -2.71
CA VAL A 112 1.27 -2.79 -1.47
C VAL A 112 0.07 -1.87 -1.59
N THR A 113 -1.07 -2.35 -1.11
CA THR A 113 -2.35 -1.64 -1.20
C THR A 113 -3.23 -1.98 -0.01
N ILE A 114 -4.19 -1.13 0.32
CA ILE A 114 -5.14 -1.36 1.41
C ILE A 114 -6.25 -2.27 0.87
N PHE A 115 -6.57 -3.33 1.60
CA PHE A 115 -7.58 -4.30 1.18
C PHE A 115 -8.95 -3.62 1.00
N ASP A 116 -9.58 -3.81 -0.15
CA ASP A 116 -10.95 -3.38 -0.43
C ASP A 116 -11.92 -4.56 -0.43
N ARG A 117 -11.74 -5.51 -1.32
CA ARG A 117 -12.59 -6.70 -1.46
C ARG A 117 -11.94 -7.75 -2.36
N PHE A 118 -12.47 -8.96 -2.33
CA PHE A 118 -12.26 -9.94 -3.40
C PHE A 118 -13.38 -9.83 -4.45
N SER A 119 -13.09 -10.28 -5.68
CA SER A 119 -14.13 -10.54 -6.68
C SER A 119 -15.06 -11.67 -6.21
N PRO A 120 -16.31 -11.77 -6.73
CA PRO A 120 -17.24 -12.82 -6.32
C PRO A 120 -16.69 -14.24 -6.48
N ASP A 121 -15.87 -14.50 -7.50
CA ASP A 121 -15.21 -15.78 -7.73
C ASP A 121 -13.90 -15.98 -6.94
N GLY A 122 -13.45 -14.96 -6.20
CA GLY A 122 -12.21 -14.98 -5.43
C GLY A 122 -10.94 -14.89 -6.27
N ALA A 123 -11.03 -14.80 -7.59
CA ALA A 123 -9.87 -14.81 -8.48
C ALA A 123 -9.08 -13.49 -8.46
N ARG A 124 -9.71 -12.40 -8.08
CA ARG A 124 -9.12 -11.06 -8.01
C ARG A 124 -9.25 -10.46 -6.63
N VAL A 125 -8.27 -9.64 -6.28
CA VAL A 125 -8.32 -8.77 -5.09
C VAL A 125 -8.32 -7.32 -5.56
N TYR A 126 -9.13 -6.49 -4.92
CA TYR A 126 -9.16 -5.05 -5.13
C TYR A 126 -8.51 -4.34 -3.95
N GLY A 127 -7.69 -3.36 -4.26
CA GLY A 127 -6.98 -2.57 -3.25
C GLY A 127 -7.13 -1.08 -3.50
N LEU A 128 -7.20 -0.34 -2.41
CA LEU A 128 -7.22 1.11 -2.37
C LEU A 128 -5.82 1.60 -2.04
N GLY A 129 -5.20 2.38 -2.92
CA GLY A 129 -3.84 2.84 -2.66
C GLY A 129 -3.27 3.75 -3.71
N GLY A 130 -2.04 4.16 -3.46
CA GLY A 130 -1.24 5.00 -4.31
C GLY A 130 -0.51 4.23 -5.41
N ASN A 131 -0.09 4.97 -6.44
CA ASN A 131 0.66 4.43 -7.57
C ASN A 131 -0.08 3.31 -8.32
N GLN A 132 -1.39 3.42 -8.40
CA GLN A 132 -2.27 2.53 -9.15
C GLN A 132 -2.80 3.29 -10.37
N GLY A 133 -2.17 3.08 -11.55
CA GLY A 133 -2.37 3.95 -12.71
C GLY A 133 -1.87 5.38 -12.47
N ASN A 134 -0.78 5.51 -11.73
CA ASN A 134 -0.15 6.78 -11.34
C ASN A 134 -1.06 7.70 -10.50
N THR A 135 -2.06 7.12 -9.85
CA THR A 135 -3.03 7.84 -9.02
C THR A 135 -3.30 7.09 -7.71
N TRP A 136 -3.99 7.78 -6.80
CA TRP A 136 -4.62 7.16 -5.63
C TRP A 136 -6.01 6.66 -6.04
N SER A 137 -6.15 5.34 -6.15
CA SER A 137 -7.33 4.71 -6.74
C SER A 137 -7.64 3.36 -6.12
N VAL A 138 -8.80 2.80 -6.47
CA VAL A 138 -9.10 1.38 -6.28
C VAL A 138 -8.74 0.66 -7.58
N ALA A 139 -7.92 -0.38 -7.48
CA ALA A 139 -7.48 -1.20 -8.61
C ALA A 139 -7.59 -2.68 -8.30
N GLY A 140 -7.79 -3.50 -9.34
CA GLY A 140 -7.90 -4.95 -9.24
C GLY A 140 -6.62 -5.66 -9.68
N PHE A 141 -6.27 -6.72 -8.95
CA PHE A 141 -5.08 -7.54 -9.19
C PHE A 141 -5.46 -9.02 -9.20
N SER A 142 -4.70 -9.84 -9.90
CA SER A 142 -4.84 -11.30 -9.81
C SER A 142 -4.56 -11.76 -8.37
N GLY A 143 -5.45 -12.58 -7.82
CA GLY A 143 -5.26 -13.18 -6.50
C GLY A 143 -4.02 -14.07 -6.40
N ALA A 144 -3.58 -14.64 -7.53
CA ALA A 144 -2.35 -15.44 -7.61
C ALA A 144 -1.07 -14.61 -7.32
N LYS A 145 -1.14 -13.29 -7.36
CA LYS A 145 -0.01 -12.40 -7.04
C LYS A 145 0.13 -12.09 -5.55
N ILE A 146 -0.83 -12.47 -4.72
CA ILE A 146 -0.78 -12.17 -3.29
C ILE A 146 0.38 -12.90 -2.63
N LEU A 147 1.27 -12.14 -1.98
CA LEU A 147 2.36 -12.63 -1.16
C LEU A 147 1.96 -12.78 0.30
N GLY A 148 1.05 -11.95 0.77
CA GLY A 148 0.53 -11.96 2.13
C GLY A 148 -0.44 -10.83 2.38
N ILE A 149 -1.21 -10.98 3.45
CA ILE A 149 -2.10 -9.96 3.99
C ILE A 149 -1.67 -9.66 5.42
N ARG A 150 -1.61 -8.38 5.75
CA ARG A 150 -1.13 -7.90 7.05
C ARG A 150 -2.18 -7.00 7.69
N ARG A 151 -2.57 -7.32 8.92
CA ARG A 151 -3.45 -6.47 9.73
C ARG A 151 -2.63 -5.55 10.61
N LEU A 152 -2.79 -4.24 10.43
CA LEU A 152 -1.99 -3.24 11.14
C LEU A 152 -2.54 -2.89 12.53
N TRP A 153 -3.82 -3.13 12.77
CA TRP A 153 -4.48 -2.88 14.04
C TRP A 153 -5.45 -4.01 14.40
N VAL A 154 -5.41 -4.40 15.67
CA VAL A 154 -6.39 -5.34 16.25
C VAL A 154 -7.05 -4.61 17.40
N GLU A 155 -8.38 -4.57 17.42
CA GLU A 155 -9.12 -4.06 18.58
C GLU A 155 -8.97 -5.03 19.75
N ASP A 156 -8.65 -4.49 20.93
CA ASP A 156 -8.57 -5.26 22.18
C ASP A 156 -9.96 -5.72 22.65
#